data_c68f7b2d6a5e0e483f692d3d07f94463
#
_entry.id   c68f7b2d6a5e0e483f692d3d07f94463
#
_cell.length_a   1.000
_cell.length_b   1.000
_cell.length_c   1.000
_cell.angle_alpha   90.00
_cell.angle_beta   90.00
_cell.angle_gamma   90.00
#
_symmetry.space_group_name_H-M   'P 1'
#
loop_
_entity.id
_entity.type
_entity.pdbx_description
1 polymer ?
#
loop_
_entity_poly.entity_id
_entity_poly.type
_entity_poly.pdbx_seq_one_letter_code
_entity_poly.pdbx_strand_id
1 'polypeptide(L)'
;MRKKLIIHVDKNHPILIEGLKNLGYKNDEYYNSDLNTILDIVNNYNGLVIRSRFKIDKAFIDKAKNLDFIARVGSGTENIDIHYANSKKISIINAPEGNKDAVGEHALGMLLSLTKNIYRANEAIKKGIWEREKFRGHEISGKTIGIIGYGNMGKSFANKLKGFNCKVICYDIRKNIGDMSSKQVTLNKLRNESEIISLHVPYDLSTKNMINNDFINKMKNPFWLINTSRGGVINTNDVIESLKSNKILGAGLDVLEYESLSFESIFQNNNSSLKYLLNAENVILSPHIAGWTYESHKKLAKVILDKIKNH
;
A
#
# COMPACT_ATOMS: atom_id res chain seq x y z
N MET A 1 -4.29 13.94 -38.70
CA MET A 1 -3.32 13.43 -37.70
C MET A 1 -3.61 11.98 -37.42
N ARG A 2 -2.58 11.11 -37.36
CA ARG A 2 -2.77 9.69 -37.00
C ARG A 2 -3.22 9.62 -35.52
N LYS A 3 -4.33 8.94 -35.21
CA LYS A 3 -4.80 8.81 -33.83
C LYS A 3 -3.73 8.08 -33.03
N LYS A 4 -3.35 8.60 -31.87
CA LYS A 4 -2.45 7.90 -30.92
C LYS A 4 -3.15 6.65 -30.36
N LEU A 5 -2.41 5.56 -30.26
CA LEU A 5 -2.92 4.23 -29.83
C LEU A 5 -2.50 3.96 -28.38
N ILE A 6 -3.43 3.46 -27.59
CA ILE A 6 -3.19 3.03 -26.23
C ILE A 6 -3.52 1.56 -26.09
N ILE A 7 -2.59 0.78 -25.52
CA ILE A 7 -2.82 -0.62 -25.15
C ILE A 7 -3.18 -0.73 -23.67
N HIS A 8 -4.24 -1.46 -23.36
CA HIS A 8 -4.68 -1.78 -22.00
C HIS A 8 -4.40 -3.27 -21.71
N VAL A 9 -3.48 -3.56 -20.79
CA VAL A 9 -3.13 -4.93 -20.41
C VAL A 9 -3.81 -5.40 -19.13
N ASP A 10 -4.37 -4.47 -18.36
CA ASP A 10 -5.18 -4.74 -17.17
C ASP A 10 -6.55 -4.09 -17.28
N LYS A 11 -7.60 -4.79 -16.81
CA LYS A 11 -8.95 -4.23 -16.74
C LYS A 11 -9.02 -3.12 -15.68
N ASN A 12 -9.58 -1.98 -16.06
CA ASN A 12 -9.76 -0.81 -15.21
C ASN A 12 -11.21 -0.33 -15.25
N HIS A 13 -11.52 0.70 -14.46
CA HIS A 13 -12.87 1.31 -14.48
C HIS A 13 -13.15 1.89 -15.88
N PRO A 14 -14.35 1.66 -16.47
CA PRO A 14 -14.71 2.07 -17.84
C PRO A 14 -14.47 3.55 -18.13
N ILE A 15 -14.61 4.42 -17.13
CA ILE A 15 -14.39 5.87 -17.26
C ILE A 15 -13.01 6.22 -17.87
N LEU A 16 -12.00 5.35 -17.68
CA LEU A 16 -10.66 5.59 -18.26
C LEU A 16 -10.68 5.45 -19.78
N ILE A 17 -11.22 4.34 -20.29
CA ILE A 17 -11.30 4.10 -21.75
C ILE A 17 -12.21 5.11 -22.41
N GLU A 18 -13.39 5.40 -21.82
CA GLU A 18 -14.33 6.39 -22.32
C GLU A 18 -13.70 7.78 -22.38
N GLY A 19 -13.00 8.17 -21.30
CA GLY A 19 -12.31 9.46 -21.25
C GLY A 19 -11.17 9.56 -22.28
N LEU A 20 -10.37 8.51 -22.45
CA LEU A 20 -9.31 8.45 -23.44
C LEU A 20 -9.85 8.51 -24.88
N LYS A 21 -10.99 7.86 -25.16
CA LYS A 21 -11.69 8.00 -26.45
C LYS A 21 -12.10 9.44 -26.72
N ASN A 22 -12.64 10.12 -25.70
CA ASN A 22 -13.05 11.54 -25.80
C ASN A 22 -11.85 12.47 -26.02
N LEU A 23 -10.66 12.08 -25.55
CA LEU A 23 -9.40 12.79 -25.83
C LEU A 23 -8.80 12.44 -27.22
N GLY A 24 -9.48 11.61 -28.00
CA GLY A 24 -9.08 11.27 -29.36
C GLY A 24 -8.14 10.06 -29.48
N TYR A 25 -7.87 9.34 -28.38
CA TYR A 25 -7.07 8.12 -28.43
C TYR A 25 -7.89 6.92 -28.94
N LYS A 26 -7.25 6.01 -29.66
CA LYS A 26 -7.77 4.67 -29.94
C LYS A 26 -7.25 3.73 -28.86
N ASN A 27 -8.15 2.92 -28.28
CA ASN A 27 -7.84 2.01 -27.17
C ASN A 27 -8.03 0.58 -27.62
N ASP A 28 -7.04 -0.26 -27.41
CA ASP A 28 -7.09 -1.70 -27.66
C ASP A 28 -6.90 -2.46 -26.34
N GLU A 29 -7.73 -3.48 -26.10
CA GLU A 29 -7.85 -4.20 -24.83
C GLU A 29 -7.26 -5.60 -24.96
N TYR A 30 -6.18 -5.89 -24.19
CA TYR A 30 -5.44 -7.14 -24.20
C TYR A 30 -5.37 -7.79 -22.81
N TYR A 31 -6.50 -7.89 -22.15
CA TYR A 31 -6.60 -8.33 -20.75
C TYR A 31 -6.19 -9.78 -20.50
N ASN A 32 -6.35 -10.65 -21.51
CA ASN A 32 -6.07 -12.08 -21.40
C ASN A 32 -4.80 -12.53 -22.11
N SER A 33 -4.10 -11.61 -22.79
CA SER A 33 -2.89 -11.94 -23.56
C SER A 33 -1.69 -12.18 -22.62
N ASP A 34 -0.83 -13.11 -22.95
CA ASP A 34 0.43 -13.33 -22.24
C ASP A 34 1.47 -12.22 -22.53
N LEU A 35 2.57 -12.26 -21.80
CA LEU A 35 3.63 -11.27 -21.95
C LEU A 35 4.25 -11.27 -23.34
N ASN A 36 4.45 -12.44 -23.97
CA ASN A 36 5.08 -12.54 -25.26
C ASN A 36 4.22 -11.87 -26.34
N THR A 37 2.92 -12.15 -26.34
CA THR A 37 1.94 -11.49 -27.24
C THR A 37 2.00 -9.97 -27.08
N ILE A 38 2.10 -9.47 -25.84
CA ILE A 38 2.20 -8.02 -25.60
C ILE A 38 3.54 -7.45 -26.13
N LEU A 39 4.65 -8.16 -25.93
CA LEU A 39 5.98 -7.74 -26.42
C LEU A 39 6.05 -7.66 -27.94
N ASP A 40 5.32 -8.49 -28.66
CA ASP A 40 5.29 -8.49 -30.13
C ASP A 40 4.54 -7.29 -30.70
N ILE A 41 3.56 -6.76 -29.98
CA ILE A 41 2.68 -5.69 -30.49
C ILE A 41 2.90 -4.32 -29.83
N VAL A 42 3.53 -4.25 -28.65
CA VAL A 42 3.63 -3.01 -27.84
C VAL A 42 4.29 -1.86 -28.58
N ASN A 43 5.18 -2.14 -29.53
CA ASN A 43 5.83 -1.13 -30.36
C ASN A 43 4.85 -0.37 -31.28
N ASN A 44 3.64 -0.87 -31.47
CA ASN A 44 2.61 -0.19 -32.27
C ASN A 44 1.85 0.89 -31.49
N TYR A 45 2.10 1.03 -30.18
CA TYR A 45 1.35 1.88 -29.27
C TYR A 45 2.14 3.07 -28.77
N ASN A 46 1.43 4.16 -28.46
CA ASN A 46 1.97 5.39 -27.87
C ASN A 46 1.78 5.43 -26.34
N GLY A 47 0.83 4.68 -25.80
CA GLY A 47 0.59 4.58 -24.37
C GLY A 47 0.31 3.16 -23.92
N LEU A 48 0.82 2.80 -22.74
CA LEU A 48 0.54 1.56 -22.05
C LEU A 48 -0.24 1.84 -20.78
N VAL A 49 -1.40 1.20 -20.60
CA VAL A 49 -2.17 1.22 -19.35
C VAL A 49 -2.05 -0.13 -18.66
N ILE A 50 -1.50 -0.11 -17.44
CA ILE A 50 -1.19 -1.30 -16.66
C ILE A 50 -1.52 -1.10 -15.17
N ARG A 51 -1.73 -2.21 -14.44
CA ARG A 51 -1.74 -2.24 -12.97
C ARG A 51 -0.49 -2.97 -12.45
N SER A 52 -0.54 -4.28 -12.28
CA SER A 52 0.56 -5.06 -11.70
C SER A 52 0.86 -6.37 -12.45
N ARG A 53 0.20 -6.61 -13.57
CA ARG A 53 0.21 -7.89 -14.28
C ARG A 53 1.60 -8.28 -14.79
N PHE A 54 2.35 -7.33 -15.34
CA PHE A 54 3.67 -7.57 -15.89
C PHE A 54 4.72 -6.69 -15.24
N LYS A 55 5.95 -7.19 -15.21
CA LYS A 55 7.12 -6.38 -14.91
C LYS A 55 7.53 -5.61 -16.17
N ILE A 56 7.58 -4.30 -16.06
CA ILE A 56 8.01 -3.40 -17.12
C ILE A 56 9.49 -3.07 -16.88
N ASP A 57 10.33 -4.01 -17.20
CA ASP A 57 11.78 -3.89 -17.06
C ASP A 57 12.44 -3.37 -18.34
N LYS A 58 13.77 -3.35 -18.33
CA LYS A 58 14.57 -2.92 -19.47
C LYS A 58 14.22 -3.67 -20.75
N ALA A 59 14.04 -5.01 -20.68
CA ALA A 59 13.74 -5.83 -21.85
C ALA A 59 12.38 -5.47 -22.46
N PHE A 60 11.37 -5.22 -21.62
CA PHE A 60 10.07 -4.73 -22.08
C PHE A 60 10.18 -3.36 -22.74
N ILE A 61 10.86 -2.42 -22.07
CA ILE A 61 11.00 -1.03 -22.55
C ILE A 61 11.76 -0.97 -23.89
N ASP A 62 12.78 -1.80 -24.07
CA ASP A 62 13.53 -1.88 -25.34
C ASP A 62 12.67 -2.36 -26.53
N LYS A 63 11.59 -3.10 -26.28
CA LYS A 63 10.59 -3.52 -27.27
C LYS A 63 9.54 -2.42 -27.54
N ALA A 64 9.32 -1.53 -26.60
CA ALA A 64 8.25 -0.52 -26.59
C ALA A 64 8.72 0.87 -27.04
N LYS A 65 9.43 0.96 -28.17
CA LYS A 65 10.17 2.17 -28.62
C LYS A 65 9.28 3.38 -28.92
N ASN A 66 7.99 3.14 -29.20
CA ASN A 66 7.04 4.19 -29.59
C ASN A 66 6.17 4.69 -28.43
N LEU A 67 6.40 4.19 -27.19
CA LEU A 67 5.65 4.66 -26.03
C LEU A 67 6.06 6.10 -25.64
N ASP A 68 5.07 6.97 -25.52
CA ASP A 68 5.21 8.30 -24.93
C ASP A 68 5.07 8.20 -23.39
N PHE A 69 4.18 7.29 -22.90
CA PHE A 69 3.93 7.10 -21.48
C PHE A 69 3.53 5.68 -21.10
N ILE A 70 3.76 5.36 -19.81
CA ILE A 70 3.22 4.20 -19.13
C ILE A 70 2.33 4.69 -17.97
N ALA A 71 1.03 4.40 -18.07
CA ALA A 71 0.04 4.77 -17.06
C ALA A 71 -0.23 3.59 -16.13
N ARG A 72 0.30 3.66 -14.91
CA ARG A 72 0.06 2.68 -13.84
C ARG A 72 -1.17 3.07 -13.05
N VAL A 73 -2.29 2.35 -13.21
CA VAL A 73 -3.56 2.63 -12.51
C VAL A 73 -3.48 2.12 -11.08
N GLY A 74 -2.81 2.90 -10.24
CA GLY A 74 -2.55 2.62 -8.83
C GLY A 74 -1.43 3.50 -8.27
N SER A 75 -1.01 3.26 -7.02
CA SER A 75 -0.06 4.11 -6.30
C SER A 75 1.40 3.71 -6.51
N GLY A 76 1.72 2.43 -6.26
CA GLY A 76 3.10 1.93 -6.36
C GLY A 76 3.55 1.77 -7.80
N THR A 77 4.84 1.71 -8.01
CA THR A 77 5.46 1.59 -9.33
C THR A 77 6.58 0.55 -9.35
N GLU A 78 6.56 -0.37 -8.38
CA GLU A 78 7.62 -1.35 -8.15
C GLU A 78 7.79 -2.34 -9.31
N ASN A 79 6.73 -2.51 -10.11
CA ASN A 79 6.78 -3.33 -11.32
C ASN A 79 7.32 -2.60 -12.55
N ILE A 80 7.76 -1.32 -12.44
CA ILE A 80 8.24 -0.51 -13.57
C ILE A 80 9.67 -0.04 -13.30
N ASP A 81 10.59 -0.26 -14.23
CA ASP A 81 11.92 0.36 -14.20
C ASP A 81 11.83 1.84 -14.61
N ILE A 82 11.51 2.69 -13.61
CA ILE A 82 11.31 4.13 -13.81
C ILE A 82 12.58 4.80 -14.36
N HIS A 83 13.76 4.40 -13.86
CA HIS A 83 15.02 5.01 -14.28
C HIS A 83 15.29 4.74 -15.77
N TYR A 84 15.07 3.50 -16.18
CA TYR A 84 15.26 3.13 -17.57
C TYR A 84 14.19 3.74 -18.47
N ALA A 85 12.92 3.75 -18.07
CA ALA A 85 11.84 4.41 -18.81
C ALA A 85 12.13 5.90 -19.04
N ASN A 86 12.53 6.61 -17.97
CA ASN A 86 12.90 8.03 -18.06
C ASN A 86 14.10 8.27 -19.01
N SER A 87 15.10 7.36 -19.00
CA SER A 87 16.24 7.46 -19.94
C SER A 87 15.82 7.32 -21.40
N LYS A 88 14.70 6.64 -21.65
CA LYS A 88 14.06 6.52 -22.98
C LYS A 88 13.01 7.61 -23.25
N LYS A 89 12.88 8.60 -22.37
CA LYS A 89 11.87 9.69 -22.45
C LYS A 89 10.42 9.19 -22.36
N ILE A 90 10.19 8.03 -21.76
CA ILE A 90 8.86 7.48 -21.50
C ILE A 90 8.39 7.99 -20.14
N SER A 91 7.29 8.74 -20.12
CA SER A 91 6.72 9.30 -18.88
C SER A 91 6.00 8.24 -18.07
N ILE A 92 6.24 8.22 -16.75
CA ILE A 92 5.52 7.33 -15.83
C ILE A 92 4.42 8.11 -15.13
N ILE A 93 3.17 7.67 -15.31
CA ILE A 93 1.97 8.29 -14.75
C ILE A 93 1.33 7.29 -13.76
N ASN A 94 1.26 7.65 -12.48
CA ASN A 94 0.59 6.85 -11.45
C ASN A 94 -0.45 7.69 -10.70
N ALA A 95 -1.26 7.06 -9.84
CA ALA A 95 -2.43 7.68 -9.21
C ALA A 95 -2.48 7.50 -7.67
N PRO A 96 -1.45 7.89 -6.91
CA PRO A 96 -1.46 7.73 -5.45
C PRO A 96 -2.57 8.56 -4.75
N GLU A 97 -3.11 9.56 -5.43
CA GLU A 97 -4.22 10.37 -4.93
C GLU A 97 -5.56 9.60 -4.95
N GLY A 98 -5.69 8.59 -5.83
CA GLY A 98 -6.96 7.92 -6.11
C GLY A 98 -7.41 6.95 -5.02
N ASN A 99 -6.48 6.33 -4.28
CA ASN A 99 -6.81 5.34 -3.25
C ASN A 99 -6.39 5.73 -1.83
N LYS A 100 -5.91 6.95 -1.61
CA LYS A 100 -5.45 7.41 -0.29
C LYS A 100 -6.54 7.33 0.80
N ASP A 101 -7.79 7.63 0.45
CA ASP A 101 -8.89 7.61 1.41
C ASP A 101 -9.19 6.17 1.86
N ALA A 102 -9.26 5.24 0.91
CA ALA A 102 -9.45 3.81 1.18
C ALA A 102 -8.34 3.27 2.11
N VAL A 103 -7.06 3.56 1.81
CA VAL A 103 -5.94 3.13 2.65
C VAL A 103 -6.03 3.73 4.07
N GLY A 104 -6.37 5.01 4.19
CA GLY A 104 -6.52 5.65 5.50
C GLY A 104 -7.64 5.04 6.33
N GLU A 105 -8.78 4.71 5.70
CA GLU A 105 -9.91 4.03 6.35
C GLU A 105 -9.58 2.59 6.75
N HIS A 106 -8.91 1.86 5.88
CA HIS A 106 -8.48 0.49 6.15
C HIS A 106 -7.48 0.42 7.34
N ALA A 107 -6.47 1.30 7.34
CA ALA A 107 -5.51 1.40 8.44
C ALA A 107 -6.19 1.72 9.79
N LEU A 108 -7.19 2.62 9.78
CA LEU A 108 -8.00 2.93 10.96
C LEU A 108 -8.85 1.71 11.39
N GLY A 109 -9.47 1.03 10.43
CA GLY A 109 -10.25 -0.19 10.68
C GLY A 109 -9.41 -1.28 11.33
N MET A 110 -8.20 -1.55 10.82
CA MET A 110 -7.25 -2.49 11.41
C MET A 110 -6.85 -2.07 12.82
N LEU A 111 -6.50 -0.79 13.04
CA LEU A 111 -6.12 -0.27 14.34
C LEU A 111 -7.23 -0.47 15.37
N LEU A 112 -8.46 -0.08 15.06
CA LEU A 112 -9.59 -0.23 15.97
C LEU A 112 -9.94 -1.69 16.21
N SER A 113 -9.88 -2.53 15.19
CA SER A 113 -10.15 -3.96 15.31
C SER A 113 -9.14 -4.66 16.23
N LEU A 114 -7.84 -4.28 16.14
CA LEU A 114 -6.79 -4.77 17.03
C LEU A 114 -6.98 -4.27 18.47
N THR A 115 -7.06 -2.96 18.65
CA THR A 115 -7.07 -2.37 20.00
C THR A 115 -8.33 -2.68 20.77
N LYS A 116 -9.48 -2.87 20.10
CA LYS A 116 -10.77 -3.23 20.71
C LYS A 116 -11.06 -4.72 20.70
N ASN A 117 -10.15 -5.56 20.19
CA ASN A 117 -10.35 -7.02 20.03
C ASN A 117 -11.63 -7.38 19.23
N ILE A 118 -12.09 -6.52 18.31
CA ILE A 118 -13.39 -6.71 17.61
C ILE A 118 -13.37 -8.03 16.81
N TYR A 119 -12.30 -8.28 16.07
CA TYR A 119 -12.16 -9.49 15.26
C TYR A 119 -12.19 -10.75 16.14
N ARG A 120 -11.37 -10.79 17.20
CA ARG A 120 -11.29 -11.93 18.13
C ARG A 120 -12.60 -12.21 18.82
N ALA A 121 -13.28 -11.17 19.30
CA ALA A 121 -14.57 -11.29 19.94
C ALA A 121 -15.63 -11.84 18.98
N ASN A 122 -15.66 -11.34 17.71
CA ASN A 122 -16.56 -11.84 16.69
C ASN A 122 -16.34 -13.34 16.40
N GLU A 123 -15.10 -13.78 16.25
CA GLU A 123 -14.78 -15.20 16.01
C GLU A 123 -15.12 -16.10 17.20
N ALA A 124 -14.97 -15.60 18.42
CA ALA A 124 -15.36 -16.31 19.63
C ALA A 124 -16.89 -16.49 19.72
N ILE A 125 -17.66 -15.44 19.48
CA ILE A 125 -19.14 -15.49 19.48
C ILE A 125 -19.65 -16.49 18.45
N LYS A 126 -19.10 -16.52 17.23
CA LYS A 126 -19.45 -17.50 16.20
C LYS A 126 -19.19 -18.95 16.62
N LYS A 127 -18.25 -19.17 17.57
CA LYS A 127 -17.95 -20.48 18.18
C LYS A 127 -18.74 -20.74 19.47
N GLY A 128 -19.70 -19.89 19.81
CA GLY A 128 -20.52 -20.03 21.04
C GLY A 128 -19.82 -19.59 22.32
N ILE A 129 -18.69 -18.88 22.24
CA ILE A 129 -17.91 -18.41 23.40
C ILE A 129 -18.32 -16.99 23.77
N TRP A 130 -18.77 -16.79 25.02
CA TRP A 130 -19.19 -15.49 25.57
C TRP A 130 -18.34 -15.12 26.79
N GLU A 131 -17.16 -14.51 26.56
CA GLU A 131 -16.18 -14.19 27.61
C GLU A 131 -15.77 -12.71 27.56
N ARG A 132 -16.48 -11.84 28.29
CA ARG A 132 -16.25 -10.38 28.25
C ARG A 132 -14.84 -9.97 28.65
N GLU A 133 -14.30 -10.54 29.72
CA GLU A 133 -12.99 -10.15 30.28
C GLU A 133 -11.85 -10.52 29.34
N LYS A 134 -11.95 -11.62 28.63
CA LYS A 134 -10.94 -12.08 27.66
C LYS A 134 -10.75 -11.10 26.50
N PHE A 135 -11.80 -10.35 26.15
CA PHE A 135 -11.81 -9.41 25.03
C PHE A 135 -11.79 -7.95 25.47
N ARG A 136 -11.37 -7.66 26.72
CA ARG A 136 -11.17 -6.28 27.17
C ARG A 136 -10.14 -5.59 26.27
N GLY A 137 -10.53 -4.50 25.60
CA GLY A 137 -9.68 -3.75 24.67
C GLY A 137 -9.03 -2.53 25.28
N HIS A 138 -8.29 -1.82 24.46
CA HIS A 138 -7.64 -0.55 24.78
C HIS A 138 -8.26 0.60 23.99
N GLU A 139 -8.30 1.79 24.57
CA GLU A 139 -8.69 3.01 23.87
C GLU A 139 -7.47 3.63 23.16
N ILE A 140 -7.69 4.25 22.01
CA ILE A 140 -6.65 5.04 21.34
C ILE A 140 -6.66 6.51 21.79
N SER A 141 -7.72 6.94 22.50
CA SER A 141 -7.77 8.25 23.15
C SER A 141 -6.60 8.44 24.13
N GLY A 142 -5.97 9.60 24.11
CA GLY A 142 -4.79 9.91 24.90
C GLY A 142 -3.48 9.29 24.42
N LYS A 143 -3.50 8.34 23.48
CA LYS A 143 -2.29 7.70 22.94
C LYS A 143 -1.59 8.54 21.90
N THR A 144 -0.28 8.28 21.73
CA THR A 144 0.50 8.88 20.65
C THR A 144 0.63 7.89 19.49
N ILE A 145 0.19 8.33 18.30
CA ILE A 145 0.29 7.58 17.04
C ILE A 145 1.43 8.15 16.21
N GLY A 146 2.43 7.31 15.93
CA GLY A 146 3.56 7.63 15.05
C GLY A 146 3.32 7.14 13.64
N ILE A 147 3.33 8.05 12.69
CA ILE A 147 3.18 7.77 11.25
C ILE A 147 4.55 7.83 10.60
N ILE A 148 5.00 6.74 9.98
CA ILE A 148 6.24 6.69 9.21
C ILE A 148 5.89 6.76 7.73
N GLY A 149 6.34 7.85 7.05
CA GLY A 149 5.91 8.22 5.71
C GLY A 149 4.66 9.11 5.71
N TYR A 150 4.86 10.43 5.52
CA TYR A 150 3.76 11.41 5.58
C TYR A 150 3.41 11.96 4.20
N GLY A 151 3.26 11.03 3.23
CA GLY A 151 2.76 11.29 1.88
C GLY A 151 1.22 11.22 1.81
N ASN A 152 0.69 10.86 0.63
CA ASN A 152 -0.76 10.78 0.40
C ASN A 152 -1.47 9.87 1.42
N MET A 153 -0.89 8.69 1.71
CA MET A 153 -1.50 7.69 2.59
C MET A 153 -1.40 8.11 4.06
N GLY A 154 -0.19 8.51 4.52
CA GLY A 154 0.03 8.95 5.91
C GLY A 154 -0.81 10.17 6.27
N LYS A 155 -0.94 11.15 5.37
CA LYS A 155 -1.83 12.31 5.55
C LYS A 155 -3.30 11.89 5.61
N SER A 156 -3.73 10.96 4.76
CA SER A 156 -5.10 10.45 4.79
C SER A 156 -5.40 9.75 6.11
N PHE A 157 -4.51 8.88 6.59
CA PHE A 157 -4.66 8.22 7.88
C PHE A 157 -4.71 9.23 9.04
N ALA A 158 -3.78 10.20 9.09
CA ALA A 158 -3.79 11.26 10.10
C ALA A 158 -5.12 12.04 10.13
N ASN A 159 -5.68 12.34 8.96
CA ASN A 159 -6.98 13.01 8.86
C ASN A 159 -8.14 12.16 9.39
N LYS A 160 -8.11 10.82 9.21
CA LYS A 160 -9.14 9.91 9.76
C LYS A 160 -9.06 9.80 11.29
N LEU A 161 -7.93 10.09 11.89
CA LEU A 161 -7.73 10.10 13.34
C LEU A 161 -8.32 11.34 14.05
N LYS A 162 -8.76 12.36 13.30
CA LYS A 162 -9.45 13.51 13.89
C LYS A 162 -10.71 13.04 14.62
N GLY A 163 -10.87 13.49 15.84
CA GLY A 163 -12.02 13.10 16.68
C GLY A 163 -11.75 11.95 17.63
N PHE A 164 -10.60 11.24 17.53
CA PHE A 164 -10.25 10.19 18.48
C PHE A 164 -9.49 10.66 19.72
N ASN A 165 -9.27 11.98 19.85
CA ASN A 165 -8.52 12.56 20.98
C ASN A 165 -7.15 11.91 21.21
N CYS A 166 -6.44 11.58 20.14
CA CYS A 166 -5.08 11.05 20.16
C CYS A 166 -4.07 12.07 19.64
N LYS A 167 -2.81 11.94 20.06
CA LYS A 167 -1.71 12.74 19.54
C LYS A 167 -1.15 12.07 18.30
N VAL A 168 -1.05 12.80 17.18
CA VAL A 168 -0.48 12.27 15.93
C VAL A 168 0.84 12.99 15.64
N ILE A 169 1.91 12.21 15.49
CA ILE A 169 3.24 12.68 15.08
C ILE A 169 3.70 11.90 13.86
N CYS A 170 4.49 12.51 12.99
CA CYS A 170 4.98 11.85 11.78
C CYS A 170 6.50 12.00 11.61
N TYR A 171 7.07 11.01 10.92
CA TYR A 171 8.43 11.05 10.40
C TYR A 171 8.41 10.83 8.90
N ASP A 172 9.19 11.61 8.18
CA ASP A 172 9.43 11.45 6.74
C ASP A 172 10.84 11.94 6.42
N ILE A 173 11.46 11.42 5.37
CA ILE A 173 12.77 11.87 4.87
C ILE A 173 12.72 13.30 4.32
N ARG A 174 11.55 13.70 3.78
CA ARG A 174 11.32 15.08 3.33
C ARG A 174 11.11 15.98 4.55
N LYS A 175 11.67 17.18 4.47
CA LYS A 175 11.55 18.17 5.56
C LYS A 175 10.29 19.03 5.39
N ASN A 176 9.78 19.54 6.49
CA ASN A 176 8.69 20.54 6.55
C ASN A 176 7.38 20.07 5.90
N ILE A 177 7.04 18.79 6.04
CA ILE A 177 5.81 18.20 5.46
C ILE A 177 4.69 18.01 6.49
N GLY A 178 4.97 18.24 7.78
CA GLY A 178 3.94 18.24 8.83
C GLY A 178 2.87 19.29 8.56
N ASP A 179 1.67 19.07 9.10
CA ASP A 179 0.53 19.96 8.95
C ASP A 179 -0.32 19.97 10.24
N MET A 180 -1.51 20.58 10.19
CA MET A 180 -2.42 20.63 11.34
C MET A 180 -2.87 19.27 11.87
N SER A 181 -2.74 18.19 11.06
CA SER A 181 -3.15 16.83 11.45
C SER A 181 -2.02 16.04 12.09
N SER A 182 -0.74 16.42 11.83
CA SER A 182 0.41 15.70 12.38
C SER A 182 1.65 16.58 12.42
N LYS A 183 2.29 16.67 13.58
CA LYS A 183 3.59 17.34 13.75
C LYS A 183 4.72 16.45 13.27
N GLN A 184 5.54 16.95 12.34
CA GLN A 184 6.76 16.25 11.97
C GLN A 184 7.79 16.26 13.08
N VAL A 185 8.38 15.08 13.35
CA VAL A 185 9.40 14.89 14.39
C VAL A 185 10.56 14.04 13.85
N THR A 186 11.67 13.95 14.59
CA THR A 186 12.74 12.99 14.29
C THR A 186 12.29 11.56 14.56
N LEU A 187 12.93 10.58 13.90
CA LEU A 187 12.65 9.16 14.12
C LEU A 187 12.86 8.75 15.59
N ASN A 188 13.89 9.31 16.25
CA ASN A 188 14.13 9.06 17.68
C ASN A 188 12.97 9.56 18.55
N LYS A 189 12.47 10.77 18.30
CA LYS A 189 11.33 11.30 19.04
C LYS A 189 10.07 10.48 18.79
N LEU A 190 9.84 10.06 17.55
CA LEU A 190 8.71 9.19 17.20
C LEU A 190 8.79 7.87 17.99
N ARG A 191 9.94 7.19 18.03
CA ARG A 191 10.15 5.95 18.79
C ARG A 191 9.97 6.12 20.31
N ASN A 192 10.34 7.28 20.84
CA ASN A 192 10.24 7.55 22.27
C ASN A 192 8.80 7.84 22.72
N GLU A 193 7.96 8.41 21.85
CA GLU A 193 6.63 8.88 22.26
C GLU A 193 5.49 7.97 21.79
N SER A 194 5.69 7.20 20.72
CA SER A 194 4.59 6.45 20.10
C SER A 194 4.26 5.15 20.83
N GLU A 195 2.96 4.87 20.92
CA GLU A 195 2.37 3.61 21.36
C GLU A 195 1.69 2.87 20.18
N ILE A 196 1.54 3.53 19.05
CA ILE A 196 1.02 2.98 17.80
C ILE A 196 1.94 3.45 16.68
N ILE A 197 2.38 2.54 15.81
CA ILE A 197 3.18 2.83 14.62
C ILE A 197 2.37 2.41 13.39
N SER A 198 2.24 3.34 12.44
CA SER A 198 1.62 3.07 11.13
C SER A 198 2.58 3.41 10.00
N LEU A 199 2.75 2.46 9.07
CA LEU A 199 3.72 2.53 7.97
C LEU A 199 3.05 2.93 6.66
N HIS A 200 3.57 3.98 6.03
CA HIS A 200 3.06 4.53 4.76
C HIS A 200 4.22 4.96 3.84
N VAL A 201 5.27 4.15 3.80
CA VAL A 201 6.47 4.38 2.98
C VAL A 201 6.48 3.50 1.73
N PRO A 202 7.16 3.90 0.64
CA PRO A 202 7.45 3.01 -0.47
C PRO A 202 8.44 1.91 -0.04
N TYR A 203 8.58 0.87 -0.86
CA TYR A 203 9.61 -0.15 -0.67
C TYR A 203 10.81 0.16 -1.56
N ASP A 204 11.93 0.49 -0.93
CA ASP A 204 13.22 0.72 -1.57
C ASP A 204 14.36 0.29 -0.63
N LEU A 205 15.61 0.52 -1.04
CA LEU A 205 16.79 0.15 -0.23
C LEU A 205 16.81 0.82 1.15
N SER A 206 16.24 2.01 1.30
CA SER A 206 16.23 2.75 2.56
C SER A 206 15.13 2.29 3.53
N THR A 207 14.09 1.65 3.00
CA THR A 207 12.91 1.19 3.77
C THR A 207 12.86 -0.34 3.90
N LYS A 208 13.69 -1.06 3.16
CA LYS A 208 13.81 -2.53 3.29
C LYS A 208 14.18 -2.90 4.72
N ASN A 209 13.37 -3.77 5.34
CA ASN A 209 13.52 -4.20 6.73
C ASN A 209 13.69 -3.01 7.71
N MET A 210 13.01 -1.89 7.45
CA MET A 210 13.08 -0.72 8.33
C MET A 210 12.58 -1.04 9.74
N ILE A 211 11.52 -1.86 9.84
CA ILE A 211 11.03 -2.37 11.12
C ILE A 211 11.68 -3.74 11.36
N ASN A 212 12.81 -3.70 12.01
CA ASN A 212 13.62 -4.84 12.42
C ASN A 212 13.85 -4.79 13.94
N ASN A 213 14.61 -5.74 14.46
CA ASN A 213 14.92 -5.85 15.89
C ASN A 213 15.57 -4.56 16.45
N ASP A 214 16.47 -3.91 15.69
CA ASP A 214 17.08 -2.63 16.11
C ASP A 214 16.04 -1.52 16.27
N PHE A 215 15.13 -1.37 15.30
CA PHE A 215 14.04 -0.40 15.40
C PHE A 215 13.13 -0.71 16.60
N ILE A 216 12.71 -1.97 16.74
CA ILE A 216 11.77 -2.41 17.76
C ILE A 216 12.35 -2.23 19.17
N ASN A 217 13.62 -2.57 19.38
CA ASN A 217 14.30 -2.40 20.66
C ASN A 217 14.49 -0.93 21.04
N LYS A 218 14.59 -0.02 20.08
CA LYS A 218 14.66 1.42 20.29
C LYS A 218 13.30 2.08 20.58
N MET A 219 12.19 1.36 20.44
CA MET A 219 10.89 1.87 20.90
C MET A 219 10.86 1.90 22.43
N LYS A 220 10.50 3.04 23.01
CA LYS A 220 10.42 3.18 24.47
C LYS A 220 9.29 2.33 25.06
N ASN A 221 8.11 2.41 24.46
CA ASN A 221 6.91 1.73 24.92
C ASN A 221 6.63 0.45 24.11
N PRO A 222 5.92 -0.55 24.67
CA PRO A 222 5.20 -1.52 23.86
C PRO A 222 4.24 -0.79 22.91
N PHE A 223 4.01 -1.34 21.71
CA PHE A 223 3.24 -0.64 20.69
C PHE A 223 2.43 -1.57 19.78
N TRP A 224 1.41 -1.02 19.13
CA TRP A 224 0.70 -1.67 18.02
C TRP A 224 1.34 -1.26 16.69
N LEU A 225 1.43 -2.21 15.76
CA LEU A 225 2.01 -2.01 14.43
C LEU A 225 0.92 -2.15 13.36
N ILE A 226 0.83 -1.16 12.46
CA ILE A 226 -0.03 -1.21 11.26
C ILE A 226 0.85 -1.08 10.02
N ASN A 227 0.76 -2.05 9.12
CA ASN A 227 1.44 -2.00 7.83
C ASN A 227 0.46 -2.18 6.67
N THR A 228 0.12 -1.08 6.02
CA THR A 228 -0.65 -1.00 4.78
C THR A 228 0.20 -0.47 3.62
N SER A 229 1.53 -0.57 3.73
CA SER A 229 2.49 -0.07 2.74
C SER A 229 3.03 -1.19 1.85
N ARG A 230 4.11 -1.82 2.26
CA ARG A 230 4.71 -2.98 1.58
C ARG A 230 5.24 -3.99 2.61
N GLY A 231 5.13 -5.28 2.30
CA GLY A 231 5.54 -6.35 3.21
C GLY A 231 7.01 -6.29 3.57
N GLY A 232 7.91 -6.09 2.60
CA GLY A 232 9.34 -6.04 2.83
C GLY A 232 9.85 -4.82 3.63
N VAL A 233 8.98 -3.89 4.05
CA VAL A 233 9.35 -2.81 4.99
C VAL A 233 9.56 -3.35 6.41
N ILE A 234 8.95 -4.47 6.76
CA ILE A 234 9.16 -5.16 8.03
C ILE A 234 10.04 -6.40 7.84
N ASN A 235 10.85 -6.72 8.84
CA ASN A 235 11.42 -8.06 8.99
C ASN A 235 10.40 -8.92 9.73
N THR A 236 9.79 -9.86 9.05
CA THR A 236 8.68 -10.66 9.59
C THR A 236 9.09 -11.48 10.82
N ASN A 237 10.31 -12.03 10.84
CA ASN A 237 10.79 -12.82 11.98
C ASN A 237 10.97 -11.96 13.23
N ASP A 238 11.54 -10.76 13.09
CA ASP A 238 11.73 -9.84 14.21
C ASP A 238 10.39 -9.36 14.78
N VAL A 239 9.41 -9.13 13.91
CA VAL A 239 8.03 -8.80 14.32
C VAL A 239 7.39 -9.95 15.08
N ILE A 240 7.54 -11.20 14.64
CA ILE A 240 7.02 -12.39 15.31
C ILE A 240 7.62 -12.55 16.71
N GLU A 241 8.94 -12.45 16.85
CA GLU A 241 9.58 -12.54 18.17
C GLU A 241 9.12 -11.41 19.11
N SER A 242 8.86 -10.24 18.55
CA SER A 242 8.38 -9.08 19.29
C SER A 242 6.89 -9.19 19.67
N LEU A 243 6.08 -9.89 18.89
CA LEU A 243 4.70 -10.26 19.24
C LEU A 243 4.68 -11.28 20.40
N LYS A 244 5.56 -12.29 20.36
CA LYS A 244 5.72 -13.29 21.44
C LYS A 244 6.15 -12.66 22.75
N SER A 245 7.05 -11.68 22.70
CA SER A 245 7.54 -10.97 23.90
C SER A 245 6.63 -9.83 24.37
N ASN A 246 5.51 -9.57 23.69
CA ASN A 246 4.61 -8.44 23.93
C ASN A 246 5.28 -7.06 23.81
N LYS A 247 6.41 -6.93 23.11
CA LYS A 247 6.97 -5.64 22.72
C LYS A 247 6.12 -5.01 21.59
N ILE A 248 5.64 -5.84 20.66
CA ILE A 248 4.53 -5.51 19.77
C ILE A 248 3.27 -6.14 20.35
N LEU A 249 2.32 -5.30 20.76
CA LEU A 249 1.08 -5.72 21.40
C LEU A 249 0.10 -6.37 20.43
N GLY A 250 0.21 -6.01 19.16
CA GLY A 250 -0.54 -6.59 18.06
C GLY A 250 -0.15 -5.95 16.73
N ALA A 251 -0.39 -6.66 15.64
CA ALA A 251 -0.05 -6.22 14.30
C ALA A 251 -1.24 -6.31 13.33
N GLY A 252 -1.49 -5.24 12.58
CA GLY A 252 -2.41 -5.20 11.44
C GLY A 252 -1.59 -5.16 10.14
N LEU A 253 -1.63 -6.22 9.35
CA LEU A 253 -0.80 -6.39 8.17
C LEU A 253 -1.69 -6.62 6.95
N ASP A 254 -1.85 -5.59 6.11
CA ASP A 254 -2.51 -5.72 4.81
C ASP A 254 -1.55 -6.27 3.76
N VAL A 255 -0.26 -6.24 4.06
CA VAL A 255 0.85 -6.63 3.17
C VAL A 255 1.81 -7.55 3.88
N LEU A 256 2.36 -8.54 3.17
CA LEU A 256 3.29 -9.51 3.69
C LEU A 256 4.57 -9.57 2.86
N GLU A 257 5.71 -9.88 3.49
CA GLU A 257 7.02 -10.00 2.85
C GLU A 257 7.04 -11.06 1.73
N TYR A 258 6.10 -11.99 1.75
CA TYR A 258 6.02 -13.16 0.87
C TYR A 258 5.09 -12.97 -0.32
N GLU A 259 4.55 -11.77 -0.52
CA GLU A 259 3.67 -11.49 -1.66
C GLU A 259 4.40 -11.59 -3.00
N SER A 260 3.74 -12.18 -4.00
CA SER A 260 4.18 -12.09 -5.39
C SER A 260 3.88 -10.69 -5.95
N LEU A 261 4.50 -10.34 -7.09
CA LEU A 261 4.22 -9.07 -7.78
C LEU A 261 2.74 -8.92 -8.20
N SER A 262 2.03 -10.03 -8.41
CA SER A 262 0.61 -10.04 -8.77
C SER A 262 -0.33 -10.00 -7.57
N PHE A 263 0.21 -10.04 -6.34
CA PHE A 263 -0.55 -10.12 -5.07
C PHE A 263 -1.43 -11.37 -4.93
N GLU A 264 -1.19 -12.37 -5.76
CA GLU A 264 -1.94 -13.63 -5.79
C GLU A 264 -1.04 -14.77 -5.31
N SER A 265 -1.54 -15.66 -4.45
CA SER A 265 -0.88 -16.88 -3.98
C SER A 265 0.38 -16.74 -3.08
N ILE A 266 0.14 -16.52 -1.78
CA ILE A 266 1.18 -16.57 -0.73
C ILE A 266 1.27 -17.95 -0.05
N PHE A 267 0.30 -18.84 -0.27
CA PHE A 267 0.16 -20.12 0.47
C PHE A 267 0.97 -21.27 -0.13
N GLN A 268 1.69 -21.07 -1.21
CA GLN A 268 2.40 -22.15 -1.94
C GLN A 268 3.68 -22.64 -1.23
N ASN A 269 4.22 -21.89 -0.26
CA ASN A 269 5.44 -22.24 0.45
C ASN A 269 5.13 -22.59 1.91
N ASN A 270 5.72 -23.68 2.41
CA ASN A 270 5.61 -24.10 3.81
C ASN A 270 6.42 -23.15 4.73
N ASN A 271 5.99 -21.89 4.82
CA ASN A 271 6.67 -20.82 5.55
C ASN A 271 6.20 -20.80 7.01
N SER A 272 7.10 -21.11 7.94
CA SER A 272 6.82 -21.16 9.38
C SER A 272 6.36 -19.80 9.93
N SER A 273 6.90 -18.71 9.41
CA SER A 273 6.56 -17.35 9.83
C SER A 273 5.13 -16.98 9.38
N LEU A 274 4.75 -17.34 8.15
CA LEU A 274 3.38 -17.18 7.68
C LEU A 274 2.41 -18.01 8.52
N LYS A 275 2.76 -19.28 8.82
CA LYS A 275 1.95 -20.15 9.68
C LYS A 275 1.75 -19.57 11.08
N TYR A 276 2.77 -18.94 11.67
CA TYR A 276 2.65 -18.23 12.94
C TYR A 276 1.64 -17.07 12.83
N LEU A 277 1.82 -16.18 11.84
CA LEU A 277 0.94 -15.02 11.66
C LEU A 277 -0.53 -15.39 11.46
N LEU A 278 -0.80 -16.49 10.72
CA LEU A 278 -2.16 -17.00 10.48
C LEU A 278 -2.84 -17.51 11.77
N ASN A 279 -2.07 -17.95 12.78
CA ASN A 279 -2.59 -18.50 14.03
C ASN A 279 -2.46 -17.54 15.22
N ALA A 280 -1.78 -16.41 15.05
CA ALA A 280 -1.56 -15.45 16.13
C ALA A 280 -2.85 -14.67 16.45
N GLU A 281 -3.30 -14.73 17.71
CA GLU A 281 -4.53 -14.05 18.14
C GLU A 281 -4.45 -12.52 18.10
N ASN A 282 -3.24 -11.95 18.20
CA ASN A 282 -2.98 -10.51 18.17
C ASN A 282 -2.52 -10.00 16.81
N VAL A 283 -2.83 -10.73 15.72
CA VAL A 283 -2.53 -10.34 14.35
C VAL A 283 -3.82 -10.28 13.53
N ILE A 284 -3.99 -9.22 12.74
CA ILE A 284 -5.04 -9.09 11.73
C ILE A 284 -4.38 -9.03 10.37
N LEU A 285 -4.82 -9.90 9.46
CA LEU A 285 -4.32 -9.97 8.09
C LEU A 285 -5.41 -9.58 7.11
N SER A 286 -5.02 -8.93 6.01
CA SER A 286 -5.86 -8.75 4.83
C SER A 286 -5.02 -8.89 3.55
N PRO A 287 -5.62 -9.31 2.43
CA PRO A 287 -4.87 -9.71 1.23
C PRO A 287 -4.58 -8.53 0.30
N HIS A 288 -3.84 -7.53 0.79
CA HIS A 288 -3.42 -6.32 0.08
C HIS A 288 -4.59 -5.53 -0.52
N ILE A 289 -5.62 -5.29 0.28
CA ILE A 289 -6.87 -4.66 -0.12
C ILE A 289 -7.09 -3.26 0.47
N ALA A 290 -6.14 -2.71 1.22
CA ALA A 290 -6.31 -1.40 1.83
C ALA A 290 -6.71 -0.30 0.83
N GLY A 291 -6.14 -0.36 -0.38
CA GLY A 291 -6.49 0.56 -1.47
C GLY A 291 -7.59 0.06 -2.41
N TRP A 292 -8.30 -1.03 -2.09
CA TRP A 292 -9.18 -1.75 -3.00
C TRP A 292 -10.65 -1.56 -2.63
N THR A 293 -11.26 -0.44 -3.06
CA THR A 293 -12.68 -0.14 -2.87
C THR A 293 -13.33 0.20 -4.22
N TYR A 294 -14.65 0.15 -4.30
CA TYR A 294 -15.39 0.56 -5.50
C TYR A 294 -15.07 2.01 -5.87
N GLU A 295 -14.99 2.89 -4.88
CA GLU A 295 -14.70 4.31 -5.06
C GLU A 295 -13.26 4.54 -5.49
N SER A 296 -12.28 3.83 -4.89
CA SER A 296 -10.86 3.97 -5.26
C SER A 296 -10.62 3.50 -6.68
N HIS A 297 -11.27 2.42 -7.14
CA HIS A 297 -11.18 1.93 -8.51
C HIS A 297 -11.57 3.00 -9.53
N LYS A 298 -12.67 3.74 -9.28
CA LYS A 298 -13.09 4.87 -10.11
C LYS A 298 -12.15 6.07 -9.99
N LYS A 299 -11.75 6.43 -8.76
CA LYS A 299 -10.85 7.57 -8.51
C LYS A 299 -9.48 7.37 -9.15
N LEU A 300 -8.89 6.17 -9.06
CA LEU A 300 -7.62 5.84 -9.71
C LEU A 300 -7.68 6.07 -11.23
N ALA A 301 -8.73 5.56 -11.88
CA ALA A 301 -8.95 5.73 -13.30
C ALA A 301 -9.10 7.21 -13.69
N LYS A 302 -9.84 7.98 -12.88
CA LYS A 302 -10.04 9.43 -13.10
C LYS A 302 -8.73 10.21 -12.96
N VAL A 303 -7.93 9.94 -11.92
CA VAL A 303 -6.63 10.61 -11.72
C VAL A 303 -5.68 10.32 -12.89
N ILE A 304 -5.62 9.07 -13.37
CA ILE A 304 -4.82 8.73 -14.56
C ILE A 304 -5.30 9.50 -15.79
N LEU A 305 -6.61 9.55 -16.03
CA LEU A 305 -7.19 10.29 -17.16
C LEU A 305 -6.84 11.77 -17.09
N ASP A 306 -7.00 12.40 -15.92
CA ASP A 306 -6.69 13.82 -15.71
C ASP A 306 -5.20 14.10 -15.92
N LYS A 307 -4.31 13.20 -15.49
CA LYS A 307 -2.86 13.34 -15.71
C LYS A 307 -2.47 13.14 -17.17
N ILE A 308 -3.07 12.18 -17.89
CA ILE A 308 -2.83 12.00 -19.34
C ILE A 308 -3.31 13.21 -20.14
N LYS A 309 -4.45 13.81 -19.77
CA LYS A 309 -4.97 15.02 -20.42
C LYS A 309 -4.00 16.20 -20.36
N ASN A 310 -3.20 16.27 -19.30
CA ASN A 310 -2.24 17.35 -19.05
C ASN A 310 -0.80 16.98 -19.47
N HIS A 311 -0.60 15.82 -20.10
CA HIS A 311 0.66 15.32 -20.62
C HIS A 311 0.83 15.72 -22.07
#